data_668f946261f6ccc0ee7e0966e0c32795
#
_entry.id   668f946261f6ccc0ee7e0966e0c32795
#
_cell.length_a   1.000
_cell.length_b   1.000
_cell.length_c   1.000
_cell.angle_alpha   90.00
_cell.angle_beta   90.00
_cell.angle_gamma   90.00
#
_symmetry.space_group_name_H-M   'P 1'
#
loop_
_entity.id
_entity.type
_entity.pdbx_description
1 polymer ?
#
loop_
_entity_poly.entity_id
_entity_poly.type
_entity_poly.pdbx_seq_one_letter_code
_entity_poly.pdbx_strand_id
1 'polypeptide(L)'
;GMAWLFAGDTTGGSIGGGFLYTNQDSVSLGIVTTIAEIGRNDIAPRDMVERLKNHPVVQPLIKDGEVVEYAAHLVTEGGYDMIPTLYRDNVLVAGDAAALVMNLGFTIRGMDLCIESGRLAAETIIKAKEAGDYSAKTLSQYKTALDNSFIMKDMMHFRKMPKFIENHRIFTQYPALADKIMSDLFIMYGQEPVKFKKKAMAAV
;
A
#
# COMPACT_ATOMS: atom_id res chain seq x y z
N GLY A 1 -9.23 2.69 16.71
CA GLY A 1 -8.79 1.57 15.91
C GLY A 1 -7.26 1.49 15.85
N MET A 2 -6.76 0.34 15.47
CA MET A 2 -5.33 0.08 15.33
C MET A 2 -5.08 -0.56 13.96
N ALA A 3 -3.97 -0.17 13.31
CA ALA A 3 -3.51 -0.78 12.07
C ALA A 3 -2.11 -1.38 12.29
N TRP A 4 -1.96 -2.66 11.98
CA TRP A 4 -0.67 -3.37 11.97
C TRP A 4 -0.28 -3.64 10.52
N LEU A 5 0.95 -3.36 10.18
CA LEU A 5 1.52 -3.66 8.87
C LEU A 5 2.67 -4.63 9.07
N PHE A 6 2.69 -5.68 8.26
CA PHE A 6 3.69 -6.74 8.30
C PHE A 6 4.48 -6.76 7.00
N ALA A 7 5.80 -6.74 7.08
CA ALA A 7 6.69 -6.83 5.94
C ALA A 7 7.69 -7.98 6.12
N GLY A 8 8.20 -8.51 5.02
CA GLY A 8 9.19 -9.58 5.03
C GLY A 8 8.58 -10.97 4.88
N ASP A 9 8.59 -11.79 5.93
CA ASP A 9 8.23 -13.21 5.84
C ASP A 9 6.77 -13.51 5.47
N THR A 10 5.87 -12.56 5.72
CA THR A 10 4.42 -12.76 5.49
C THR A 10 4.07 -13.15 4.06
N THR A 11 4.80 -12.66 3.10
CA THR A 11 4.63 -12.96 1.66
C THR A 11 5.69 -13.92 1.11
N GLY A 12 6.47 -14.58 2.00
CA GLY A 12 7.55 -15.47 1.57
C GLY A 12 8.67 -14.77 0.81
N GLY A 13 8.90 -13.47 1.07
CA GLY A 13 9.88 -12.65 0.36
C GLY A 13 9.39 -12.06 -0.95
N SER A 14 8.12 -12.25 -1.31
CA SER A 14 7.47 -11.57 -2.43
C SER A 14 7.28 -10.09 -2.13
N ILE A 15 7.28 -9.27 -3.18
CA ILE A 15 6.93 -7.84 -3.07
C ILE A 15 5.49 -7.74 -2.55
N GLY A 16 5.33 -7.15 -1.37
CA GLY A 16 4.04 -7.03 -0.73
C GLY A 16 4.15 -6.99 0.79
N GLY A 17 3.08 -7.36 1.47
CA GLY A 17 3.03 -7.39 2.93
C GLY A 17 1.70 -7.86 3.45
N GLY A 18 1.60 -7.96 4.77
CA GLY A 18 0.36 -8.25 5.47
C GLY A 18 -0.19 -7.03 6.18
N PHE A 19 -1.45 -7.06 6.49
CA PHE A 19 -2.11 -6.06 7.31
C PHE A 19 -3.09 -6.68 8.30
N LEU A 20 -3.30 -6.03 9.44
CA LEU A 20 -4.38 -6.30 10.38
C LEU A 20 -4.96 -4.96 10.82
N TYR A 21 -6.25 -4.78 10.61
CA TYR A 21 -6.99 -3.60 11.07
C TYR A 21 -8.04 -4.00 12.09
N THR A 22 -8.11 -3.28 13.19
CA THR A 22 -9.18 -3.44 14.18
C THR A 22 -10.40 -2.62 13.74
N ASN A 23 -11.54 -3.29 13.64
CA ASN A 23 -12.85 -2.69 13.45
C ASN A 23 -13.58 -2.58 14.81
N GLN A 24 -14.87 -2.25 14.80
CA GLN A 24 -15.63 -2.07 16.02
C GLN A 24 -15.81 -3.41 16.77
N ASP A 25 -16.11 -4.47 16.06
CA ASP A 25 -16.43 -5.82 16.58
C ASP A 25 -15.76 -6.96 15.81
N SER A 26 -14.83 -6.64 14.94
CA SER A 26 -14.10 -7.58 14.11
C SER A 26 -12.67 -7.12 13.84
N VAL A 27 -11.89 -7.93 13.15
CA VAL A 27 -10.59 -7.57 12.58
C VAL A 27 -10.57 -7.91 11.09
N SER A 28 -9.95 -7.04 10.30
CA SER A 28 -9.64 -7.32 8.91
C SER A 28 -8.18 -7.73 8.80
N LEU A 29 -7.93 -8.95 8.38
CA LEU A 29 -6.59 -9.51 8.19
C LEU A 29 -6.40 -9.87 6.71
N GLY A 30 -5.29 -9.48 6.11
CA GLY A 30 -5.03 -9.81 4.73
C GLY A 30 -3.59 -9.65 4.30
N ILE A 31 -3.33 -10.03 3.06
CA ILE A 31 -2.04 -9.82 2.38
C ILE A 31 -2.25 -9.01 1.10
N VAL A 32 -1.23 -8.30 0.71
CA VAL A 32 -1.12 -7.65 -0.60
C VAL A 32 0.16 -8.14 -1.24
N THR A 33 0.08 -8.55 -2.50
CA THR A 33 1.26 -8.92 -3.30
C THR A 33 1.03 -8.56 -4.76
N THR A 34 2.10 -8.34 -5.51
CA THR A 34 1.97 -8.05 -6.93
C THR A 34 1.66 -9.32 -7.73
N ILE A 35 0.90 -9.20 -8.82
CA ILE A 35 0.56 -10.33 -9.70
C ILE A 35 1.84 -10.99 -10.26
N ALA A 36 2.87 -10.20 -10.56
CA ALA A 36 4.15 -10.71 -11.05
C ALA A 36 4.82 -11.67 -10.06
N GLU A 37 4.68 -11.43 -8.77
CA GLU A 37 5.22 -12.31 -7.72
C GLU A 37 4.46 -13.62 -7.59
N ILE A 38 3.14 -13.60 -7.78
CA ILE A 38 2.32 -14.83 -7.79
C ILE A 38 2.80 -15.78 -8.89
N GLY A 39 3.17 -15.23 -10.05
CA GLY A 39 3.70 -16.03 -11.16
C GLY A 39 5.14 -16.53 -10.96
N ARG A 40 5.91 -15.95 -10.06
CA ARG A 40 7.31 -16.32 -9.76
C ARG A 40 7.44 -17.32 -8.62
N ASN A 41 6.55 -17.24 -7.66
CA ASN A 41 6.57 -18.03 -6.44
C ASN A 41 5.44 -19.05 -6.48
N ASP A 42 5.75 -20.32 -6.18
CA ASP A 42 4.77 -21.41 -6.09
C ASP A 42 3.84 -21.30 -4.86
N ILE A 43 3.55 -20.08 -4.41
CA ILE A 43 2.70 -19.85 -3.24
C ILE A 43 1.44 -19.12 -3.69
N ALA A 44 0.30 -19.76 -3.58
CA ALA A 44 -0.98 -19.12 -3.86
C ALA A 44 -1.30 -18.01 -2.83
N PRO A 45 -1.98 -16.92 -3.21
CA PRO A 45 -2.36 -15.85 -2.28
C PRO A 45 -3.12 -16.35 -1.05
N ARG A 46 -3.97 -17.37 -1.22
CA ARG A 46 -4.67 -18.04 -0.11
C ARG A 46 -3.70 -18.62 0.91
N ASP A 47 -2.64 -19.27 0.45
CA ASP A 47 -1.66 -19.91 1.33
C ASP A 47 -0.80 -18.88 2.05
N MET A 48 -0.56 -17.72 1.41
CA MET A 48 0.08 -16.57 2.08
C MET A 48 -0.78 -16.04 3.24
N VAL A 49 -2.11 -15.95 3.07
CA VAL A 49 -3.02 -15.53 4.16
C VAL A 49 -3.00 -16.55 5.30
N GLU A 50 -3.04 -17.86 4.99
CA GLU A 50 -2.96 -18.91 6.03
C GLU A 50 -1.61 -18.89 6.75
N ARG A 51 -0.51 -18.62 6.04
CA ARG A 51 0.82 -18.43 6.65
C ARG A 51 0.82 -17.22 7.60
N LEU A 52 0.23 -16.09 7.21
CA LEU A 52 0.10 -14.93 8.07
C LEU A 52 -0.73 -15.21 9.32
N LYS A 53 -1.85 -15.91 9.19
CA LYS A 53 -2.72 -16.33 10.32
C LYS A 53 -1.97 -17.20 11.32
N ASN A 54 -1.12 -18.10 10.84
CA ASN A 54 -0.34 -19.03 11.66
C ASN A 54 0.99 -18.42 12.15
N HIS A 55 1.32 -17.20 11.78
CA HIS A 55 2.55 -16.54 12.23
C HIS A 55 2.51 -16.29 13.75
N PRO A 56 3.58 -16.63 14.52
CA PRO A 56 3.58 -16.52 15.99
C PRO A 56 3.21 -15.14 16.56
N VAL A 57 3.45 -14.06 15.81
CA VAL A 57 3.08 -12.68 16.19
C VAL A 57 1.62 -12.39 15.91
N VAL A 58 1.03 -13.00 14.89
CA VAL A 58 -0.34 -12.70 14.43
C VAL A 58 -1.36 -13.62 15.10
N GLN A 59 -1.03 -14.90 15.21
CA GLN A 59 -1.92 -15.92 15.76
C GLN A 59 -2.53 -15.55 17.12
N PRO A 60 -1.80 -14.99 18.09
CA PRO A 60 -2.39 -14.57 19.37
C PRO A 60 -3.41 -13.41 19.23
N LEU A 61 -3.28 -12.58 18.19
CA LEU A 61 -4.15 -11.43 17.96
C LEU A 61 -5.52 -11.82 17.37
N ILE A 62 -5.60 -13.00 16.75
CA ILE A 62 -6.81 -13.52 16.11
C ILE A 62 -7.31 -14.82 16.78
N LYS A 63 -6.67 -15.20 17.88
CA LYS A 63 -7.02 -16.40 18.65
C LYS A 63 -8.50 -16.35 19.04
N ASP A 64 -9.15 -17.51 18.90
CA ASP A 64 -10.57 -17.71 19.21
C ASP A 64 -11.53 -16.89 18.30
N GLY A 65 -11.00 -16.23 17.23
CA GLY A 65 -11.79 -15.56 16.22
C GLY A 65 -12.38 -16.54 15.22
N GLU A 66 -13.54 -16.17 14.65
CA GLU A 66 -14.23 -16.90 13.59
C GLU A 66 -14.12 -16.12 12.28
N VAL A 67 -13.89 -16.83 11.16
CA VAL A 67 -13.86 -16.20 9.83
C VAL A 67 -15.30 -15.92 9.40
N VAL A 68 -15.67 -14.65 9.37
CA VAL A 68 -17.04 -14.21 8.98
C VAL A 68 -17.15 -13.89 7.50
N GLU A 69 -16.04 -13.50 6.85
CA GLU A 69 -16.01 -13.18 5.42
C GLU A 69 -14.61 -13.40 4.84
N TYR A 70 -14.57 -13.78 3.56
CA TYR A 70 -13.33 -13.84 2.78
C TYR A 70 -13.56 -13.16 1.42
N ALA A 71 -12.67 -12.25 1.05
CA ALA A 71 -12.67 -11.60 -0.25
C ALA A 71 -11.26 -11.44 -0.80
N ALA A 72 -11.14 -11.44 -2.12
CA ALA A 72 -9.91 -11.15 -2.83
C ALA A 72 -10.20 -10.24 -4.02
N HIS A 73 -9.42 -9.18 -4.17
CA HIS A 73 -9.58 -8.19 -5.23
C HIS A 73 -8.25 -7.89 -5.90
N LEU A 74 -8.32 -7.56 -7.18
CA LEU A 74 -7.24 -6.90 -7.89
C LEU A 74 -7.42 -5.39 -7.74
N VAL A 75 -6.38 -4.72 -7.28
CA VAL A 75 -6.34 -3.26 -7.17
C VAL A 75 -5.15 -2.73 -7.98
N THR A 76 -5.26 -1.50 -8.46
CA THR A 76 -4.12 -0.86 -9.10
C THR A 76 -3.02 -0.57 -8.06
N GLU A 77 -1.77 -0.82 -8.40
CA GLU A 77 -0.66 -0.34 -7.60
C GLU A 77 -0.57 1.20 -7.65
N GLY A 78 -1.05 1.77 -8.75
CA GLY A 78 -1.13 3.21 -8.93
C GLY A 78 0.22 3.88 -9.12
N GLY A 79 0.24 5.18 -8.83
CA GLY A 79 1.39 6.03 -8.97
C GLY A 79 1.26 7.04 -10.09
N TYR A 80 2.03 8.12 -9.98
CA TYR A 80 1.93 9.28 -10.89
C TYR A 80 2.06 8.90 -12.38
N ASP A 81 2.98 8.00 -12.70
CA ASP A 81 3.26 7.61 -14.09
C ASP A 81 2.24 6.62 -14.67
N MET A 82 1.32 6.11 -13.86
CA MET A 82 0.25 5.19 -14.27
C MET A 82 -1.09 5.89 -14.48
N ILE A 83 -1.18 7.21 -14.26
CA ILE A 83 -2.41 7.97 -14.44
C ILE A 83 -2.83 7.93 -15.91
N PRO A 84 -4.03 7.41 -16.23
CA PRO A 84 -4.52 7.34 -17.60
C PRO A 84 -5.07 8.70 -18.09
N THR A 85 -5.67 8.71 -19.27
CA THR A 85 -6.50 9.84 -19.71
C THR A 85 -7.72 9.96 -18.79
N LEU A 86 -7.82 11.08 -18.07
CA LEU A 86 -8.80 11.28 -17.00
C LEU A 86 -10.18 11.74 -17.48
N TYR A 87 -10.28 12.22 -18.72
CA TYR A 87 -11.53 12.73 -19.27
C TYR A 87 -11.58 12.58 -20.80
N ARG A 88 -12.79 12.42 -21.31
CA ARG A 88 -13.16 12.51 -22.73
C ARG A 88 -14.57 13.08 -22.82
N ASP A 89 -15.11 13.21 -24.05
CA ASP A 89 -16.52 13.58 -24.21
C ASP A 89 -17.42 12.62 -23.43
N ASN A 90 -18.24 13.15 -22.55
CA ASN A 90 -19.17 12.44 -21.68
C ASN A 90 -18.55 11.46 -20.66
N VAL A 91 -17.22 11.51 -20.41
CA VAL A 91 -16.53 10.57 -19.52
C VAL A 91 -15.55 11.29 -18.60
N LEU A 92 -15.59 10.96 -17.31
CA LEU A 92 -14.55 11.24 -16.32
C LEU A 92 -14.11 9.94 -15.68
N VAL A 93 -12.82 9.85 -15.31
CA VAL A 93 -12.24 8.73 -14.58
C VAL A 93 -11.68 9.24 -13.26
N ALA A 94 -12.07 8.63 -12.14
CA ALA A 94 -11.69 9.03 -10.79
C ALA A 94 -11.28 7.83 -9.93
N GLY A 95 -10.67 8.10 -8.79
CA GLY A 95 -10.28 7.08 -7.81
C GLY A 95 -9.29 6.04 -8.34
N ASP A 96 -9.44 4.80 -7.93
CA ASP A 96 -8.57 3.68 -8.31
C ASP A 96 -8.54 3.45 -9.82
N ALA A 97 -9.68 3.66 -10.51
CA ALA A 97 -9.76 3.58 -11.98
C ALA A 97 -8.86 4.61 -12.67
N ALA A 98 -8.58 5.74 -12.01
CA ALA A 98 -7.65 6.77 -12.45
C ALA A 98 -6.21 6.53 -11.96
N ALA A 99 -5.91 5.37 -11.39
CA ALA A 99 -4.64 5.04 -10.74
C ALA A 99 -4.23 6.02 -9.62
N LEU A 100 -5.22 6.69 -9.00
CA LEU A 100 -5.00 7.61 -7.89
C LEU A 100 -4.78 6.83 -6.58
N VAL A 101 -3.76 6.02 -6.60
CA VAL A 101 -3.24 5.24 -5.48
C VAL A 101 -1.77 5.54 -5.34
N MET A 102 -1.31 5.76 -4.13
CA MET A 102 0.04 6.20 -3.85
C MET A 102 0.76 5.22 -2.93
N ASN A 103 1.89 4.72 -3.41
CA ASN A 103 2.79 3.91 -2.62
C ASN A 103 3.76 4.81 -1.84
N LEU A 104 3.74 4.72 -0.50
CA LEU A 104 4.60 5.49 0.40
C LEU A 104 5.88 4.74 0.81
N GLY A 105 6.08 3.52 0.29
CA GLY A 105 7.20 2.67 0.66
C GLY A 105 6.90 1.69 1.79
N PHE A 106 6.06 2.05 2.72
CA PHE A 106 5.66 1.22 3.86
C PHE A 106 4.15 0.98 3.93
N THR A 107 3.36 1.69 3.16
CA THR A 107 1.91 1.55 3.05
C THR A 107 1.40 2.09 1.72
N ILE A 108 0.20 1.66 1.36
CA ILE A 108 -0.55 2.15 0.20
C ILE A 108 -1.62 3.13 0.71
N ARG A 109 -1.70 4.30 0.09
CA ARG A 109 -2.69 5.34 0.37
C ARG A 109 -3.54 5.58 -0.87
N GLY A 110 -4.84 5.52 -0.75
CA GLY A 110 -5.77 5.68 -1.88
C GLY A 110 -7.13 6.24 -1.49
N MET A 111 -7.66 5.90 -0.31
CA MET A 111 -9.03 6.26 0.09
C MET A 111 -9.30 7.76 0.05
N ASP A 112 -8.44 8.57 0.61
CA ASP A 112 -8.56 10.04 0.61
C ASP A 112 -8.35 10.64 -0.79
N LEU A 113 -7.49 10.04 -1.61
CA LEU A 113 -7.32 10.42 -3.02
C LEU A 113 -8.59 10.11 -3.81
N CYS A 114 -9.22 8.96 -3.56
CA CYS A 114 -10.49 8.58 -4.18
C CYS A 114 -11.61 9.54 -3.80
N ILE A 115 -11.75 9.87 -2.51
CA ILE A 115 -12.78 10.79 -1.99
C ILE A 115 -12.62 12.16 -2.64
N GLU A 116 -11.43 12.72 -2.63
CA GLU A 116 -11.19 14.05 -3.19
C GLU A 116 -11.35 14.07 -4.72
N SER A 117 -10.85 13.07 -5.42
CA SER A 117 -11.04 13.00 -6.88
C SER A 117 -12.51 12.86 -7.25
N GLY A 118 -13.30 12.09 -6.48
CA GLY A 118 -14.75 11.98 -6.65
C GLY A 118 -15.45 13.32 -6.42
N ARG A 119 -15.05 14.08 -5.39
CA ARG A 119 -15.57 15.44 -5.13
C ARG A 119 -15.30 16.38 -6.30
N LEU A 120 -14.05 16.41 -6.80
CA LEU A 120 -13.66 17.26 -7.93
C LEU A 120 -14.38 16.85 -9.23
N ALA A 121 -14.58 15.56 -9.46
CA ALA A 121 -15.34 15.04 -10.59
C ALA A 121 -16.81 15.50 -10.50
N ALA A 122 -17.44 15.38 -9.34
CA ALA A 122 -18.82 15.81 -9.11
C ALA A 122 -19.00 17.31 -9.35
N GLU A 123 -18.11 18.16 -8.84
CA GLU A 123 -18.16 19.60 -9.08
C GLU A 123 -18.02 19.94 -10.58
N THR A 124 -17.16 19.20 -11.29
CA THR A 124 -17.01 19.38 -12.74
C THR A 124 -18.27 18.97 -13.51
N ILE A 125 -18.91 17.86 -13.11
CA ILE A 125 -20.15 17.39 -13.73
C ILE A 125 -21.29 18.38 -13.48
N ILE A 126 -21.40 18.98 -12.30
CA ILE A 126 -22.42 19.97 -11.97
C ILE A 126 -22.26 21.18 -12.91
N LYS A 127 -21.04 21.71 -13.08
CA LYS A 127 -20.76 22.83 -13.99
C LYS A 127 -21.05 22.46 -15.45
N ALA A 128 -20.68 21.25 -15.88
CA ALA A 128 -20.97 20.78 -17.24
C ALA A 128 -22.48 20.66 -17.48
N LYS A 129 -23.25 20.21 -16.48
CA LYS A 129 -24.72 20.14 -16.53
C LYS A 129 -25.35 21.51 -16.64
N GLU A 130 -24.91 22.50 -15.86
CA GLU A 130 -25.37 23.88 -15.90
C GLU A 130 -25.08 24.56 -17.27
N ALA A 131 -23.91 24.22 -17.86
CA ALA A 131 -23.52 24.71 -19.19
C ALA A 131 -24.19 23.96 -20.35
N GLY A 132 -24.81 22.80 -20.09
CA GLY A 132 -25.33 21.90 -21.14
C GLY A 132 -24.23 21.33 -22.05
N ASP A 133 -22.97 21.32 -21.60
CA ASP A 133 -21.81 20.92 -22.40
C ASP A 133 -20.96 19.87 -21.65
N TYR A 134 -20.96 18.65 -22.15
CA TYR A 134 -20.16 17.52 -21.64
C TYR A 134 -18.98 17.17 -22.56
N SER A 135 -18.55 18.12 -23.41
CA SER A 135 -17.37 17.91 -24.24
C SER A 135 -16.09 17.76 -23.43
N ALA A 136 -15.08 17.13 -24.02
CA ALA A 136 -13.75 17.01 -23.41
C ALA A 136 -13.18 18.38 -23.01
N LYS A 137 -13.51 19.45 -23.76
CA LYS A 137 -13.09 20.82 -23.45
C LYS A 137 -13.63 21.26 -22.09
N THR A 138 -14.90 21.08 -21.83
CA THR A 138 -15.54 21.43 -20.55
C THR A 138 -15.08 20.48 -19.44
N LEU A 139 -15.05 19.18 -19.69
CA LEU A 139 -14.62 18.19 -18.71
C LEU A 139 -13.13 18.25 -18.38
N SER A 140 -12.30 18.92 -19.19
CA SER A 140 -10.87 19.15 -18.87
C SER A 140 -10.67 19.95 -17.58
N GLN A 141 -11.69 20.67 -17.09
CA GLN A 141 -11.65 21.37 -15.81
C GLN A 141 -11.39 20.42 -14.64
N TYR A 142 -11.84 19.16 -14.73
CA TYR A 142 -11.53 18.13 -13.75
C TYR A 142 -10.02 17.88 -13.62
N LYS A 143 -9.33 17.74 -14.76
CA LYS A 143 -7.86 17.58 -14.76
C LYS A 143 -7.17 18.80 -14.16
N THR A 144 -7.62 19.99 -14.51
CA THR A 144 -7.10 21.25 -13.95
C THR A 144 -7.31 21.32 -12.43
N ALA A 145 -8.47 20.90 -11.94
CA ALA A 145 -8.77 20.86 -10.52
C ALA A 145 -7.89 19.85 -9.79
N LEU A 146 -7.70 18.65 -10.36
CA LEU A 146 -6.77 17.64 -9.83
C LEU A 146 -5.33 18.16 -9.77
N ASP A 147 -4.83 18.79 -10.84
CA ASP A 147 -3.45 19.32 -10.90
C ASP A 147 -3.19 20.37 -9.81
N ASN A 148 -4.21 21.13 -9.43
CA ASN A 148 -4.12 22.14 -8.38
C ASN A 148 -4.38 21.58 -6.98
N SER A 149 -4.85 20.34 -6.85
CA SER A 149 -5.15 19.69 -5.59
C SER A 149 -3.89 19.16 -4.90
N PHE A 150 -4.07 18.68 -3.67
CA PHE A 150 -3.01 17.96 -2.94
C PHE A 150 -2.69 16.61 -3.61
N ILE A 151 -3.66 15.98 -4.30
CA ILE A 151 -3.49 14.66 -4.94
C ILE A 151 -2.27 14.66 -5.85
N MET A 152 -2.24 15.55 -6.85
CA MET A 152 -1.17 15.53 -7.84
C MET A 152 0.17 15.98 -7.26
N LYS A 153 0.17 16.83 -6.24
CA LYS A 153 1.39 17.24 -5.53
C LYS A 153 2.00 16.06 -4.76
N ASP A 154 1.18 15.35 -4.01
CA ASP A 154 1.60 14.18 -3.23
C ASP A 154 2.06 13.05 -4.17
N MET A 155 1.29 12.72 -5.21
CA MET A 155 1.65 11.69 -6.18
C MET A 155 2.97 12.00 -6.92
N MET A 156 3.20 13.28 -7.27
CA MET A 156 4.48 13.70 -7.86
C MET A 156 5.63 13.55 -6.87
N HIS A 157 5.43 13.89 -5.60
CA HIS A 157 6.45 13.74 -4.56
C HIS A 157 6.88 12.28 -4.40
N PHE A 158 5.94 11.34 -4.41
CA PHE A 158 6.20 9.90 -4.26
C PHE A 158 6.36 9.15 -5.59
N ARG A 159 6.48 9.84 -6.73
CA ARG A 159 6.55 9.26 -8.09
C ARG A 159 7.53 8.11 -8.25
N LYS A 160 8.66 8.15 -7.51
CA LYS A 160 9.72 7.13 -7.62
C LYS A 160 9.52 5.93 -6.71
N MET A 161 8.55 5.97 -5.80
CA MET A 161 8.38 4.92 -4.79
C MET A 161 7.96 3.57 -5.37
N PRO A 162 7.06 3.46 -6.37
CA PRO A 162 6.75 2.17 -6.98
C PRO A 162 8.02 1.45 -7.46
N LYS A 163 8.89 2.16 -8.20
CA LYS A 163 10.16 1.58 -8.66
C LYS A 163 11.14 1.23 -7.54
N PHE A 164 11.13 1.98 -6.45
CA PHE A 164 11.97 1.69 -5.28
C PHE A 164 11.56 0.37 -4.63
N ILE A 165 10.25 0.12 -4.49
CA ILE A 165 9.70 -1.09 -3.88
C ILE A 165 9.91 -2.34 -4.73
N GLU A 166 10.10 -2.24 -6.04
CA GLU A 166 10.48 -3.38 -6.89
C GLU A 166 11.83 -4.02 -6.52
N ASN A 167 12.59 -3.41 -5.60
CA ASN A 167 13.82 -4.00 -5.08
C ASN A 167 13.51 -5.11 -4.06
N HIS A 168 13.63 -6.36 -4.46
CA HIS A 168 13.39 -7.55 -3.62
C HIS A 168 14.16 -7.58 -2.31
N ARG A 169 15.30 -6.89 -2.19
CA ARG A 169 16.08 -6.82 -0.95
C ARG A 169 15.28 -6.19 0.20
N ILE A 170 14.30 -5.33 -0.11
CA ILE A 170 13.41 -4.71 0.87
C ILE A 170 12.57 -5.78 1.60
N PHE A 171 12.24 -6.87 0.92
CA PHE A 171 11.38 -7.93 1.44
C PHE A 171 12.16 -9.19 1.88
N THR A 172 13.44 -9.28 1.59
CA THR A 172 14.27 -10.45 1.89
C THR A 172 15.46 -10.12 2.79
N GLN A 173 16.39 -9.31 2.31
CA GLN A 173 17.66 -9.05 3.00
C GLN A 173 17.56 -7.97 4.08
N TYR A 174 16.84 -6.87 3.81
CA TYR A 174 16.78 -5.74 4.75
C TYR A 174 16.00 -6.05 6.03
N PRO A 175 14.88 -6.81 6.03
CA PRO A 175 14.24 -7.24 7.26
C PRO A 175 15.15 -8.10 8.13
N ALA A 176 15.86 -9.07 7.56
CA ALA A 176 16.81 -9.90 8.28
C ALA A 176 17.99 -9.09 8.85
N LEU A 177 18.50 -8.13 8.08
CA LEU A 177 19.55 -7.22 8.54
C LEU A 177 19.04 -6.33 9.69
N ALA A 178 17.83 -5.78 9.57
CA ALA A 178 17.23 -4.96 10.63
C ALA A 178 17.02 -5.78 11.92
N ASP A 179 16.51 -7.01 11.81
CA ASP A 179 16.34 -7.91 12.94
C ASP A 179 17.69 -8.20 13.62
N LYS A 180 18.71 -8.56 12.84
CA LYS A 180 20.07 -8.78 13.35
C LYS A 180 20.61 -7.56 14.07
N ILE A 181 20.51 -6.37 13.48
CA ILE A 181 21.00 -5.12 14.09
C ILE A 181 20.25 -4.85 15.40
N MET A 182 18.92 -4.97 15.40
CA MET A 182 18.11 -4.75 16.60
C MET A 182 18.41 -5.76 17.69
N SER A 183 18.51 -7.05 17.34
CA SER A 183 18.90 -8.10 18.28
C SER A 183 20.27 -7.84 18.89
N ASP A 184 21.29 -7.52 18.09
CA ASP A 184 22.64 -7.22 18.58
C ASP A 184 22.70 -5.96 19.47
N LEU A 185 21.79 -5.00 19.25
CA LEU A 185 21.73 -3.77 20.05
C LEU A 185 21.01 -3.95 21.38
N PHE A 186 19.89 -4.65 21.38
CA PHE A 186 18.96 -4.67 22.52
C PHE A 186 19.03 -5.97 23.35
N ILE A 187 19.52 -7.08 22.80
CA ILE A 187 19.66 -8.31 23.56
C ILE A 187 20.98 -8.26 24.37
N MET A 188 20.83 -8.35 25.69
CA MET A 188 21.94 -8.32 26.65
C MET A 188 22.07 -9.69 27.34
N TYR A 189 23.11 -10.43 27.00
CA TYR A 189 23.39 -11.75 27.56
C TYR A 189 24.44 -11.74 28.70
N GLY A 190 24.52 -10.67 29.47
CA GLY A 190 25.52 -10.52 30.54
C GLY A 190 26.95 -10.27 30.02
N GLN A 191 27.11 -9.90 28.77
CA GLN A 191 28.40 -9.55 28.18
C GLN A 191 28.82 -8.12 28.53
N GLU A 192 30.13 -7.82 28.46
CA GLU A 192 30.62 -6.48 28.62
C GLU A 192 29.98 -5.52 27.58
N PRO A 193 29.60 -4.31 28.00
CA PRO A 193 28.97 -3.34 27.11
C PRO A 193 29.95 -2.90 26.00
N VAL A 194 29.56 -3.11 24.75
CA VAL A 194 30.28 -2.67 23.56
C VAL A 194 29.67 -1.35 23.05
N LYS A 195 30.49 -0.41 22.67
CA LYS A 195 30.02 0.88 22.13
C LYS A 195 29.11 0.66 20.92
N PHE A 196 27.98 1.35 20.87
CA PHE A 196 26.96 1.27 19.79
C PHE A 196 27.58 1.28 18.39
N LYS A 197 28.47 2.24 18.11
CA LYS A 197 29.16 2.36 16.81
C LYS A 197 29.87 1.07 16.41
N LYS A 198 30.56 0.39 17.37
CA LYS A 198 31.27 -0.86 17.10
C LYS A 198 30.30 -2.03 16.82
N LYS A 199 29.18 -2.11 17.56
CA LYS A 199 28.12 -3.09 17.31
C LYS A 199 27.46 -2.89 15.94
N ALA A 200 27.07 -1.66 15.61
CA ALA A 200 26.44 -1.33 14.33
C ALA A 200 27.35 -1.62 13.12
N MET A 201 28.67 -1.36 13.25
CA MET A 201 29.62 -1.67 12.16
C MET A 201 29.92 -3.16 12.02
N ALA A 202 29.72 -3.97 13.04
CA ALA A 202 29.93 -5.42 13.00
C ALA A 202 28.71 -6.17 12.43
N ALA A 203 27.56 -5.51 12.37
CA ALA A 203 26.30 -6.08 11.87
C ALA A 203 26.13 -5.93 10.34
N VAL A 204 26.91 -5.06 9.69
CA VAL A 204 26.95 -4.82 8.24
C VAL A 204 28.08 -5.61 7.60
#